data_1efb8201776775515592c0a522fe119c
#
_entry.id   1efb8201776775515592c0a522fe119c
#
_cell.length_a   1.000
_cell.length_b   1.000
_cell.length_c   1.000
_cell.angle_alpha   90.00
_cell.angle_beta   90.00
_cell.angle_gamma   90.00
#
_symmetry.space_group_name_H-M   'P 1'
#
loop_
_entity.id
_entity.type
_entity.pdbx_description
1 polymer ?
#
loop_
_entity_poly.entity_id
_entity_poly.type
_entity_poly.pdbx_seq_one_letter_code
_entity_poly.pdbx_strand_id
1 'polypeptide(L)'
;MSIKLEGVEASTVIQETRQTSQINMIFAYIDKSLESLMPEKKEDVVKVSLSAYKLDNINIREAIHERYDAEIIGKDLFIKYDGRHKEKIHRRLASSAEMHNQSWDVNVNTICVMGGNNFRPDVGIWFQTPTFAQSSRPIANSCLPPNVWIEVFYNRDPDRNHALSKIDLIRQYLTDIEYVGIAIPDAVKPFYPNPNPEIATTPVTQTFRMPARAPYIVHLWNVNSLPVYYKMDWNEHLVLRCGWVVESNIVLNIISQL
;
A
#
# COMPACT_ATOMS: atom_id res chain seq x y z
N MET A 1 -47.17 -4.78 -29.63
CA MET A 1 -45.72 -4.55 -29.63
C MET A 1 -45.20 -4.46 -28.18
N SER A 2 -45.34 -5.54 -27.37
CA SER A 2 -45.14 -5.53 -25.91
C SER A 2 -44.40 -6.76 -25.33
N ILE A 3 -43.69 -7.54 -26.14
CA ILE A 3 -43.12 -8.83 -25.67
C ILE A 3 -41.58 -8.76 -25.48
N LYS A 4 -40.91 -7.65 -25.81
CA LYS A 4 -39.46 -7.58 -25.70
C LYS A 4 -38.92 -7.05 -24.37
N LEU A 5 -39.72 -6.44 -23.51
CA LEU A 5 -39.26 -5.86 -22.23
C LEU A 5 -39.15 -6.87 -21.10
N GLU A 6 -40.06 -7.81 -20.98
CA GLU A 6 -40.07 -8.81 -19.89
C GLU A 6 -38.86 -9.78 -19.92
N GLY A 7 -38.36 -10.10 -21.11
CA GLY A 7 -37.18 -10.98 -21.24
C GLY A 7 -35.86 -10.34 -20.81
N VAL A 8 -35.74 -9.02 -20.92
CA VAL A 8 -34.51 -8.28 -20.54
C VAL A 8 -34.44 -8.13 -19.01
N GLU A 9 -35.55 -7.80 -18.36
CA GLU A 9 -35.59 -7.66 -16.90
C GLU A 9 -35.32 -8.98 -16.18
N ALA A 10 -35.95 -10.10 -16.63
CA ALA A 10 -35.72 -11.42 -16.06
C ALA A 10 -34.25 -11.88 -16.20
N SER A 11 -33.62 -11.60 -17.34
CA SER A 11 -32.22 -11.94 -17.57
C SER A 11 -31.27 -11.13 -16.66
N THR A 12 -31.54 -9.85 -16.45
CA THR A 12 -30.76 -8.99 -15.57
C THR A 12 -30.85 -9.42 -14.11
N VAL A 13 -32.05 -9.70 -13.62
CA VAL A 13 -32.28 -10.19 -12.24
C VAL A 13 -31.57 -11.53 -11.98
N ILE A 14 -31.60 -12.45 -12.94
CA ILE A 14 -30.91 -13.75 -12.81
C ILE A 14 -29.39 -13.53 -12.75
N GLN A 15 -28.85 -12.60 -13.55
CA GLN A 15 -27.42 -12.31 -13.58
C GLN A 15 -26.94 -11.65 -12.27
N GLU A 16 -27.69 -10.69 -11.74
CA GLU A 16 -27.42 -10.04 -10.46
C GLU A 16 -27.46 -11.04 -9.29
N THR A 17 -28.45 -11.93 -9.27
CA THR A 17 -28.57 -12.97 -8.25
C THR A 17 -27.38 -13.93 -8.27
N ARG A 18 -26.93 -14.34 -9.45
CA ARG A 18 -25.74 -15.20 -9.60
C ARG A 18 -24.46 -14.49 -9.14
N GLN A 19 -24.30 -13.23 -9.48
CA GLN A 19 -23.15 -12.43 -9.08
C GLN A 19 -23.10 -12.24 -7.56
N THR A 20 -24.21 -11.90 -6.93
CA THR A 20 -24.33 -11.78 -5.47
C THR A 20 -23.98 -13.11 -4.77
N SER A 21 -24.46 -14.23 -5.29
CA SER A 21 -24.11 -15.56 -4.76
C SER A 21 -22.61 -15.85 -4.87
N GLN A 22 -21.98 -15.48 -5.99
CA GLN A 22 -20.53 -15.66 -6.19
C GLN A 22 -19.72 -14.78 -5.23
N ILE A 23 -20.10 -13.52 -5.02
CA ILE A 23 -19.46 -12.60 -4.07
C ILE A 23 -19.54 -13.17 -2.65
N ASN A 24 -20.71 -13.66 -2.23
CA ASN A 24 -20.88 -14.24 -0.91
C ASN A 24 -20.02 -15.50 -0.69
N MET A 25 -19.86 -16.33 -1.72
CA MET A 25 -18.97 -17.49 -1.66
C MET A 25 -17.50 -17.07 -1.51
N ILE A 26 -17.08 -16.05 -2.22
CA ILE A 26 -15.71 -15.51 -2.12
C ILE A 26 -15.48 -14.94 -0.72
N PHE A 27 -16.42 -14.16 -0.19
CA PHE A 27 -16.33 -13.61 1.16
C PHE A 27 -16.25 -14.72 2.22
N ALA A 28 -17.10 -15.72 2.16
CA ALA A 28 -17.07 -16.85 3.08
C ALA A 28 -15.72 -17.59 3.03
N TYR A 29 -15.15 -17.73 1.84
CA TYR A 29 -13.83 -18.34 1.67
C TYR A 29 -12.70 -17.46 2.25
N ILE A 30 -12.73 -16.15 2.01
CA ILE A 30 -11.74 -15.20 2.56
C ILE A 30 -11.84 -15.21 4.09
N ASP A 31 -13.04 -15.05 4.65
CA ASP A 31 -13.25 -15.01 6.10
C ASP A 31 -12.73 -16.29 6.77
N LYS A 32 -13.06 -17.47 6.22
CA LYS A 32 -12.56 -18.76 6.71
C LYS A 32 -11.03 -18.87 6.61
N SER A 33 -10.44 -18.36 5.53
CA SER A 33 -9.00 -18.35 5.34
C SER A 33 -8.32 -17.44 6.37
N LEU A 34 -8.90 -16.28 6.64
CA LEU A 34 -8.41 -15.34 7.66
C LEU A 34 -8.48 -15.95 9.05
N GLU A 35 -9.57 -16.60 9.42
CA GLU A 35 -9.70 -17.29 10.70
C GLU A 35 -8.60 -18.34 10.91
N SER A 36 -8.19 -19.03 9.83
CA SER A 36 -7.14 -20.05 9.90
C SER A 36 -5.70 -19.48 9.86
N LEU A 37 -5.51 -18.31 9.24
CA LEU A 37 -4.20 -17.71 9.00
C LEU A 37 -3.86 -16.61 10.00
N MET A 38 -4.85 -16.10 10.75
CA MET A 38 -4.60 -15.03 11.72
C MET A 38 -3.83 -15.56 12.93
N PRO A 39 -2.53 -15.34 12.98
CA PRO A 39 -1.78 -15.57 14.21
C PRO A 39 -2.22 -14.53 15.25
N GLU A 40 -1.88 -14.77 16.52
CA GLU A 40 -2.17 -13.90 17.66
C GLU A 40 -1.69 -12.43 17.50
N LYS A 41 -0.84 -12.15 16.51
CA LYS A 41 -0.33 -10.81 16.17
C LYS A 41 -1.06 -10.24 14.96
N LYS A 42 -1.91 -9.25 15.21
CA LYS A 42 -2.78 -8.58 14.23
C LYS A 42 -2.09 -7.48 13.40
N GLU A 43 -0.77 -7.47 13.24
CA GLU A 43 -0.04 -6.37 12.60
C GLU A 43 0.89 -6.89 11.50
N ASP A 44 0.31 -7.56 10.50
CA ASP A 44 1.05 -8.13 9.39
C ASP A 44 0.21 -8.16 8.10
N VAL A 45 0.84 -8.56 7.01
CA VAL A 45 0.18 -8.81 5.73
C VAL A 45 -0.23 -10.29 5.67
N VAL A 46 -1.51 -10.54 5.45
CA VAL A 46 -2.05 -11.89 5.24
C VAL A 46 -2.33 -12.10 3.76
N LYS A 47 -1.79 -13.19 3.21
CA LYS A 47 -2.01 -13.60 1.83
C LYS A 47 -3.08 -14.68 1.75
N VAL A 48 -4.14 -14.44 0.95
CA VAL A 48 -5.18 -15.42 0.62
C VAL A 48 -5.18 -15.67 -0.88
N SER A 49 -5.00 -16.92 -1.31
CA SER A 49 -5.05 -17.25 -2.74
C SER A 49 -6.50 -17.36 -3.21
N LEU A 50 -6.85 -16.59 -4.23
CA LEU A 50 -8.15 -16.60 -4.89
C LEU A 50 -8.11 -17.34 -6.24
N SER A 51 -7.14 -18.23 -6.44
CA SER A 51 -6.89 -18.93 -7.71
C SER A 51 -8.09 -19.76 -8.21
N ALA A 52 -8.96 -20.22 -7.30
CA ALA A 52 -10.19 -20.94 -7.62
C ALA A 52 -11.32 -20.04 -8.15
N TYR A 53 -11.17 -18.72 -8.06
CA TYR A 53 -12.21 -17.76 -8.43
C TYR A 53 -11.82 -16.94 -9.66
N LYS A 54 -12.85 -16.55 -10.44
CA LYS A 54 -12.68 -15.64 -11.57
C LYS A 54 -12.73 -14.19 -11.07
N LEU A 55 -11.58 -13.53 -11.09
CA LEU A 55 -11.44 -12.13 -10.66
C LEU A 55 -11.51 -11.11 -11.81
N ASP A 56 -11.89 -11.56 -13.02
CA ASP A 56 -12.03 -10.68 -14.20
C ASP A 56 -13.22 -9.74 -14.09
N ASN A 57 -14.18 -10.06 -13.22
CA ASN A 57 -15.36 -9.24 -12.98
C ASN A 57 -15.03 -8.07 -12.04
N ILE A 58 -15.11 -6.85 -12.57
CA ILE A 58 -14.83 -5.60 -11.87
C ILE A 58 -15.71 -5.46 -10.62
N ASN A 59 -17.01 -5.82 -10.68
CA ASN A 59 -17.90 -5.69 -9.52
C ASN A 59 -17.51 -6.62 -8.37
N ILE A 60 -16.96 -7.80 -8.67
CA ILE A 60 -16.43 -8.71 -7.65
C ILE A 60 -15.21 -8.08 -6.98
N ARG A 61 -14.30 -7.49 -7.77
CA ARG A 61 -13.11 -6.83 -7.25
C ARG A 61 -13.46 -5.61 -6.40
N GLU A 62 -14.40 -4.77 -6.88
CA GLU A 62 -14.91 -3.64 -6.11
C GLU A 62 -15.50 -4.11 -4.76
N ALA A 63 -16.37 -5.14 -4.78
CA ALA A 63 -16.98 -5.67 -3.57
C ALA A 63 -15.94 -6.23 -2.57
N ILE A 64 -14.86 -6.85 -3.05
CA ILE A 64 -13.76 -7.29 -2.20
C ILE A 64 -13.10 -6.08 -1.52
N HIS A 65 -12.83 -5.02 -2.30
CA HIS A 65 -12.19 -3.81 -1.76
C HIS A 65 -13.07 -3.00 -0.80
N GLU A 66 -14.39 -3.02 -1.00
CA GLU A 66 -15.35 -2.40 -0.09
C GLU A 66 -15.39 -3.09 1.28
N ARG A 67 -15.12 -4.40 1.31
CA ARG A 67 -15.17 -5.19 2.54
C ARG A 67 -13.84 -5.34 3.25
N TYR A 68 -12.74 -5.38 2.49
CA TYR A 68 -11.41 -5.63 3.04
C TYR A 68 -10.43 -4.54 2.60
N ASP A 69 -9.59 -4.07 3.52
CA ASP A 69 -8.44 -3.24 3.20
C ASP A 69 -7.35 -4.08 2.55
N ALA A 70 -7.51 -4.34 1.24
CA ALA A 70 -6.74 -5.36 0.56
C ALA A 70 -6.20 -4.89 -0.79
N GLU A 71 -5.16 -5.58 -1.24
CA GLU A 71 -4.62 -5.50 -2.60
C GLU A 71 -4.91 -6.80 -3.34
N ILE A 72 -5.20 -6.72 -4.63
CA ILE A 72 -5.35 -7.90 -5.50
C ILE A 72 -4.22 -7.90 -6.51
N ILE A 73 -3.27 -8.82 -6.35
CA ILE A 73 -2.11 -8.95 -7.20
C ILE A 73 -2.13 -10.33 -7.85
N GLY A 74 -2.34 -10.36 -9.17
CA GLY A 74 -2.61 -11.60 -9.89
C GLY A 74 -3.87 -12.29 -9.38
N LYS A 75 -3.71 -13.44 -8.76
CA LYS A 75 -4.78 -14.24 -8.15
C LYS A 75 -4.72 -14.27 -6.62
N ASP A 76 -3.91 -13.44 -6.04
CA ASP A 76 -3.69 -13.38 -4.60
C ASP A 76 -4.28 -12.09 -4.02
N LEU A 77 -4.94 -12.23 -2.88
CA LEU A 77 -5.42 -11.14 -2.06
C LEU A 77 -4.43 -10.93 -0.91
N PHE A 78 -3.98 -9.70 -0.74
CA PHE A 78 -3.12 -9.29 0.37
C PHE A 78 -3.89 -8.32 1.25
N ILE A 79 -4.14 -8.72 2.49
CA ILE A 79 -4.83 -7.90 3.49
C ILE A 79 -3.78 -7.38 4.46
N LYS A 80 -3.68 -6.05 4.57
CA LYS A 80 -2.77 -5.39 5.49
C LYS A 80 -3.48 -5.13 6.82
N TYR A 81 -2.82 -5.47 7.90
CA TYR A 81 -3.24 -5.10 9.25
C TYR A 81 -2.26 -4.08 9.80
N ASP A 82 -2.53 -2.82 9.51
CA ASP A 82 -1.69 -1.73 9.98
C ASP A 82 -1.96 -1.44 11.45
N GLY A 83 -0.92 -1.55 12.26
CA GLY A 83 -1.01 -1.17 13.65
C GLY A 83 -1.08 0.36 13.82
N ARG A 84 -1.51 0.79 15.00
CA ARG A 84 -1.70 2.20 15.35
C ARG A 84 -0.51 3.11 14.99
N HIS A 85 0.71 2.58 15.07
CA HIS A 85 1.93 3.35 14.79
C HIS A 85 2.13 3.58 13.31
N LYS A 86 1.92 2.55 12.47
CA LYS A 86 1.97 2.69 11.01
C LYS A 86 0.93 3.71 10.55
N GLU A 87 -0.31 3.58 10.97
CA GLU A 87 -1.38 4.54 10.63
C GLU A 87 -1.06 5.98 11.09
N LYS A 88 -0.41 6.15 12.25
CA LYS A 88 0.00 7.47 12.72
C LYS A 88 1.10 8.06 11.83
N ILE A 89 2.02 7.22 11.36
CA ILE A 89 3.07 7.62 10.41
C ILE A 89 2.42 8.02 9.07
N HIS A 90 1.53 7.19 8.53
CA HIS A 90 0.83 7.48 7.26
C HIS A 90 0.16 8.85 7.31
N ARG A 91 -0.65 9.11 8.34
CA ARG A 91 -1.34 10.40 8.50
C ARG A 91 -0.40 11.58 8.64
N ARG A 92 0.72 11.43 9.37
CA ARG A 92 1.69 12.52 9.54
C ARG A 92 2.45 12.82 8.25
N LEU A 93 2.82 11.79 7.49
CA LEU A 93 3.46 11.96 6.19
C LEU A 93 2.50 12.61 5.19
N ALA A 94 1.25 12.14 5.13
CA ALA A 94 0.24 12.73 4.27
C ALA A 94 0.02 14.21 4.60
N SER A 95 -0.19 14.56 5.86
CA SER A 95 -0.35 15.97 6.28
C SER A 95 0.88 16.82 5.97
N SER A 96 2.10 16.27 6.09
CA SER A 96 3.34 17.00 5.73
C SER A 96 3.40 17.28 4.24
N ALA A 97 3.02 16.33 3.39
CA ALA A 97 2.97 16.50 1.94
C ALA A 97 1.91 17.53 1.51
N GLU A 98 0.72 17.50 2.10
CA GLU A 98 -0.36 18.48 1.87
C GLU A 98 0.07 19.90 2.27
N MET A 99 0.77 20.04 3.41
CA MET A 99 1.31 21.34 3.83
C MET A 99 2.40 21.86 2.90
N HIS A 100 3.19 20.95 2.31
CA HIS A 100 4.23 21.35 1.35
C HIS A 100 3.63 21.88 0.04
N ASN A 101 2.59 21.21 -0.47
CA ASN A 101 1.92 21.67 -1.69
C ASN A 101 0.43 21.31 -1.68
N GLN A 102 -0.41 22.34 -1.46
CA GLN A 102 -1.87 22.23 -1.38
C GLN A 102 -2.55 21.87 -2.72
N SER A 103 -1.83 21.92 -3.84
CA SER A 103 -2.37 21.52 -5.14
C SER A 103 -2.27 20.01 -5.38
N TRP A 104 -1.53 19.28 -4.56
CA TRP A 104 -1.41 17.84 -4.67
C TRP A 104 -2.62 17.15 -4.03
N ASP A 105 -3.00 16.03 -4.61
CA ASP A 105 -3.95 15.12 -4.00
C ASP A 105 -3.17 14.06 -3.21
N VAL A 106 -3.25 14.10 -1.89
CA VAL A 106 -2.52 13.22 -0.99
C VAL A 106 -3.49 12.32 -0.27
N ASN A 107 -3.35 11.02 -0.46
CA ASN A 107 -4.30 10.06 0.09
C ASN A 107 -3.57 8.88 0.77
N VAL A 108 -4.23 8.34 1.79
CA VAL A 108 -3.78 7.16 2.54
C VAL A 108 -4.60 5.96 2.08
N ASN A 109 -3.93 4.84 1.79
CA ASN A 109 -4.56 3.57 1.43
C ASN A 109 -5.53 3.64 0.22
N THR A 110 -5.32 4.56 -0.71
CA THR A 110 -6.18 4.70 -1.89
C THR A 110 -5.83 3.68 -2.95
N ILE A 111 -6.86 3.04 -3.51
CA ILE A 111 -6.67 2.03 -4.55
C ILE A 111 -6.20 2.67 -5.85
N CYS A 112 -5.19 2.07 -6.47
CA CYS A 112 -4.78 2.35 -7.84
C CYS A 112 -4.65 1.06 -8.65
N VAL A 113 -4.76 1.17 -9.97
CA VAL A 113 -4.82 0.03 -10.89
C VAL A 113 -3.63 0.06 -11.84
N MET A 114 -2.86 -1.04 -11.88
CA MET A 114 -1.76 -1.23 -12.83
C MET A 114 -1.73 -2.68 -13.35
N GLY A 115 -1.69 -2.83 -14.66
CA GLY A 115 -1.54 -4.15 -15.28
C GLY A 115 -2.58 -5.19 -14.82
N GLY A 116 -3.79 -4.74 -14.57
CA GLY A 116 -4.86 -5.59 -14.05
C GLY A 116 -4.74 -5.93 -12.55
N ASN A 117 -3.75 -5.41 -11.85
CA ASN A 117 -3.61 -5.54 -10.39
C ASN A 117 -4.19 -4.31 -9.69
N ASN A 118 -4.59 -4.49 -8.44
CA ASN A 118 -5.08 -3.43 -7.57
C ASN A 118 -4.13 -3.27 -6.40
N PHE A 119 -3.55 -2.10 -6.28
CA PHE A 119 -2.58 -1.76 -5.25
C PHE A 119 -3.11 -0.67 -4.33
N ARG A 120 -2.55 -0.61 -3.12
CA ARG A 120 -2.81 0.44 -2.13
C ARG A 120 -1.49 0.92 -1.54
N PRO A 121 -0.93 2.04 -2.02
CA PRO A 121 0.17 2.70 -1.32
C PRO A 121 -0.29 3.14 0.06
N ASP A 122 0.57 3.02 1.06
CA ASP A 122 0.25 3.51 2.41
C ASP A 122 0.04 5.04 2.41
N VAL A 123 0.86 5.77 1.63
CA VAL A 123 0.60 7.16 1.26
C VAL A 123 0.89 7.33 -0.23
N GLY A 124 -0.08 7.81 -0.97
CA GLY A 124 0.06 8.18 -2.37
C GLY A 124 -0.04 9.68 -2.57
N ILE A 125 0.84 10.25 -3.42
CA ILE A 125 0.80 11.66 -3.78
C ILE A 125 0.61 11.77 -5.28
N TRP A 126 -0.52 12.31 -5.70
CA TRP A 126 -0.83 12.62 -7.09
C TRP A 126 -0.61 14.11 -7.34
N PHE A 127 0.22 14.43 -8.33
CA PHE A 127 0.41 15.84 -8.75
C PHE A 127 -0.78 16.38 -9.55
N GLN A 128 -1.61 15.47 -10.06
CA GLN A 128 -2.89 15.75 -10.68
C GLN A 128 -3.96 14.93 -9.98
N THR A 129 -4.94 15.60 -9.40
CA THR A 129 -6.05 14.96 -8.69
C THR A 129 -6.77 13.95 -9.59
N PRO A 130 -6.93 12.69 -9.18
CA PRO A 130 -7.78 11.74 -9.85
C PRO A 130 -9.20 12.29 -10.01
N THR A 131 -9.86 11.97 -11.11
CA THR A 131 -11.25 12.41 -11.33
C THR A 131 -12.17 11.83 -10.25
N PHE A 132 -13.31 12.48 -10.00
CA PHE A 132 -14.32 11.97 -9.07
C PHE A 132 -14.73 10.51 -9.39
N ALA A 133 -14.84 10.16 -10.67
CA ALA A 133 -15.14 8.79 -11.09
C ALA A 133 -14.04 7.80 -10.66
N GLN A 134 -12.77 8.17 -10.83
CA GLN A 134 -11.62 7.36 -10.44
C GLN A 134 -11.53 7.19 -8.91
N SER A 135 -11.83 8.26 -8.16
CA SER A 135 -11.79 8.20 -6.69
C SER A 135 -12.95 7.39 -6.11
N SER A 136 -14.16 7.51 -6.70
CA SER A 136 -15.37 6.83 -6.20
C SER A 136 -15.43 5.34 -6.56
N ARG A 137 -14.91 4.96 -7.74
CA ARG A 137 -14.84 3.57 -8.21
C ARG A 137 -13.50 3.31 -8.88
N PRO A 138 -12.43 3.17 -8.08
CA PRO A 138 -11.05 3.20 -8.58
C PRO A 138 -10.73 2.03 -9.51
N ILE A 139 -11.33 0.87 -9.32
CA ILE A 139 -11.09 -0.29 -10.18
C ILE A 139 -11.83 -0.14 -11.50
N ALA A 140 -13.10 0.22 -11.46
CA ALA A 140 -13.94 0.38 -12.65
C ALA A 140 -13.44 1.51 -13.56
N ASN A 141 -12.91 2.59 -12.98
CA ASN A 141 -12.46 3.76 -13.71
C ASN A 141 -10.93 3.85 -13.80
N SER A 142 -10.23 2.75 -13.50
CA SER A 142 -8.77 2.64 -13.64
C SER A 142 -8.02 3.81 -13.01
N CYS A 143 -8.21 4.01 -11.70
CA CYS A 143 -7.47 5.04 -10.96
C CYS A 143 -5.97 4.83 -11.14
N LEU A 144 -5.29 5.84 -11.66
CA LEU A 144 -3.87 5.78 -11.93
C LEU A 144 -3.06 5.77 -10.63
N PRO A 145 -1.87 5.16 -10.63
CA PRO A 145 -0.98 5.20 -9.48
C PRO A 145 -0.47 6.62 -9.19
N PRO A 146 -0.04 6.87 -7.94
CA PRO A 146 0.51 8.16 -7.56
C PRO A 146 1.87 8.43 -8.20
N ASN A 147 2.28 9.69 -8.24
CA ASN A 147 3.61 10.11 -8.66
C ASN A 147 4.68 9.79 -7.59
N VAL A 148 4.30 9.90 -6.30
CA VAL A 148 5.11 9.45 -5.18
C VAL A 148 4.36 8.35 -4.45
N TRP A 149 5.03 7.23 -4.28
CA TRP A 149 4.50 6.04 -3.63
C TRP A 149 5.27 5.77 -2.34
N ILE A 150 4.58 5.75 -1.21
CA ILE A 150 5.19 5.49 0.09
C ILE A 150 4.62 4.21 0.68
N GLU A 151 5.49 3.34 1.15
CA GLU A 151 5.17 2.15 1.95
C GLU A 151 5.83 2.27 3.31
N VAL A 152 5.09 2.00 4.37
CA VAL A 152 5.59 1.91 5.75
C VAL A 152 5.42 0.48 6.22
N PHE A 153 6.51 -0.18 6.52
CA PHE A 153 6.48 -1.60 6.86
C PHE A 153 7.38 -1.92 8.06
N TYR A 154 7.01 -2.98 8.79
CA TYR A 154 7.91 -3.54 9.79
C TYR A 154 9.10 -4.20 9.12
N ASN A 155 10.30 -4.00 9.67
CA ASN A 155 11.53 -4.61 9.13
C ASN A 155 11.60 -6.12 9.43
N ARG A 156 10.53 -6.82 9.11
CA ARG A 156 10.39 -8.27 9.21
C ARG A 156 9.47 -8.81 8.11
N ASP A 157 9.60 -10.10 7.81
CA ASP A 157 8.70 -10.80 6.91
C ASP A 157 7.41 -11.21 7.66
N PRO A 158 6.27 -11.22 6.97
CA PRO A 158 6.08 -11.02 5.53
C PRO A 158 5.96 -9.54 5.09
N ASP A 159 5.80 -8.58 6.00
CA ASP A 159 5.48 -7.18 5.72
C ASP A 159 6.55 -6.53 4.81
N ARG A 160 7.83 -6.68 5.19
CA ARG A 160 8.96 -6.18 4.40
C ARG A 160 8.98 -6.75 2.98
N ASN A 161 8.84 -8.07 2.86
CA ASN A 161 8.89 -8.73 1.56
C ASN A 161 7.73 -8.30 0.66
N HIS A 162 6.54 -8.11 1.23
CA HIS A 162 5.39 -7.61 0.51
C HIS A 162 5.63 -6.19 -0.02
N ALA A 163 6.05 -5.26 0.85
CA ALA A 163 6.34 -3.88 0.47
C ALA A 163 7.42 -3.78 -0.62
N LEU A 164 8.52 -4.52 -0.48
CA LEU A 164 9.62 -4.48 -1.44
C LEU A 164 9.28 -5.18 -2.76
N SER A 165 8.47 -6.26 -2.76
CA SER A 165 8.07 -6.94 -4.00
C SER A 165 7.18 -6.09 -4.89
N LYS A 166 6.47 -5.10 -4.35
CA LYS A 166 5.69 -4.14 -5.15
C LYS A 166 6.55 -3.35 -6.11
N ILE A 167 7.79 -3.03 -5.74
CA ILE A 167 8.74 -2.31 -6.61
C ILE A 167 8.93 -3.05 -7.93
N ASP A 168 9.14 -4.36 -7.86
CA ASP A 168 9.38 -5.17 -9.05
C ASP A 168 8.15 -5.28 -9.95
N LEU A 169 6.97 -5.25 -9.38
CA LEU A 169 5.72 -5.23 -10.13
C LEU A 169 5.46 -3.85 -10.75
N ILE A 170 5.68 -2.76 -9.99
CA ILE A 170 5.48 -1.39 -10.47
C ILE A 170 6.40 -1.09 -11.66
N ARG A 171 7.65 -1.54 -11.62
CA ARG A 171 8.65 -1.39 -12.69
C ARG A 171 8.19 -1.92 -14.04
N GLN A 172 7.35 -2.93 -14.05
CA GLN A 172 6.86 -3.54 -15.29
C GLN A 172 5.86 -2.64 -16.04
N TYR A 173 5.25 -1.69 -15.35
CA TYR A 173 4.16 -0.89 -15.90
C TYR A 173 4.47 0.60 -16.00
N LEU A 174 5.23 1.15 -15.07
CA LEU A 174 5.50 2.59 -14.99
C LEU A 174 6.93 2.86 -14.53
N THR A 175 7.55 3.87 -15.16
CA THR A 175 8.96 4.20 -14.93
C THR A 175 9.16 5.46 -14.09
N ASP A 176 8.15 6.32 -13.96
CA ASP A 176 8.31 7.66 -13.38
C ASP A 176 7.85 7.80 -11.93
N ILE A 177 7.40 6.70 -11.33
CA ILE A 177 7.03 6.70 -9.90
C ILE A 177 8.28 6.81 -9.05
N GLU A 178 8.30 7.78 -8.14
CA GLU A 178 9.26 7.84 -7.06
C GLU A 178 8.76 7.00 -5.88
N TYR A 179 9.58 6.03 -5.44
CA TYR A 179 9.20 5.11 -4.38
C TYR A 179 9.99 5.37 -3.11
N VAL A 180 9.30 5.39 -1.98
CA VAL A 180 9.87 5.54 -0.64
C VAL A 180 9.35 4.43 0.26
N GLY A 181 10.22 3.50 0.65
CA GLY A 181 9.93 2.48 1.64
C GLY A 181 10.47 2.91 3.00
N ILE A 182 9.62 2.98 4.02
CA ILE A 182 10.00 3.34 5.39
C ILE A 182 9.92 2.10 6.25
N ALA A 183 11.08 1.54 6.59
CA ALA A 183 11.20 0.40 7.46
C ALA A 183 11.23 0.85 8.92
N ILE A 184 10.29 0.36 9.72
CA ILE A 184 10.25 0.60 11.16
C ILE A 184 10.60 -0.67 11.92
N PRO A 185 11.21 -0.57 13.14
CA PRO A 185 11.52 -1.74 13.94
C PRO A 185 10.25 -2.46 14.39
N ASP A 186 10.32 -3.77 14.46
CA ASP A 186 9.28 -4.58 15.10
C ASP A 186 9.21 -4.23 16.59
N ALA A 187 8.07 -3.73 17.02
CA ALA A 187 7.89 -3.10 18.32
C ALA A 187 7.81 -4.10 19.47
N VAL A 188 8.93 -4.63 19.87
CA VAL A 188 9.02 -5.39 21.14
C VAL A 188 9.84 -4.64 22.20
N LYS A 189 10.61 -3.63 21.81
CA LYS A 189 11.42 -2.79 22.73
C LYS A 189 11.48 -1.37 22.22
N PRO A 190 11.42 -0.36 23.11
CA PRO A 190 11.56 1.03 22.71
C PRO A 190 12.84 1.25 21.91
N PHE A 191 12.71 1.95 20.79
CA PHE A 191 13.86 2.43 20.04
C PHE A 191 14.43 3.65 20.78
N TYR A 192 15.60 3.49 21.38
CA TYR A 192 16.34 4.61 21.93
C TYR A 192 17.29 5.12 20.84
N PRO A 193 17.14 6.36 20.36
CA PRO A 193 18.09 6.93 19.45
C PRO A 193 19.47 6.91 20.13
N ASN A 194 20.46 6.35 19.47
CA ASN A 194 21.83 6.43 19.96
C ASN A 194 22.26 7.91 19.92
N PRO A 195 22.57 8.55 21.04
CA PRO A 195 22.97 9.95 21.05
C PRO A 195 24.37 10.20 20.45
N ASN A 196 25.02 9.15 19.95
CA ASN A 196 26.38 9.28 19.41
C ASN A 196 26.33 9.77 17.94
N PRO A 197 26.66 11.05 17.68
CA PRO A 197 26.53 11.66 16.35
C PRO A 197 27.62 11.24 15.34
N GLU A 198 28.54 10.36 15.72
CA GLU A 198 29.73 10.03 14.88
C GLU A 198 29.47 8.95 13.81
N ILE A 199 28.29 8.39 13.69
CA ILE A 199 28.01 7.47 12.57
C ILE A 199 27.43 8.28 11.43
N ALA A 200 28.34 8.82 10.61
CA ALA A 200 27.99 9.45 9.33
C ALA A 200 27.07 8.52 8.52
N THR A 201 25.97 9.06 8.06
CA THR A 201 25.04 8.38 7.16
C THR A 201 25.68 8.24 5.79
N THR A 202 26.35 7.14 5.59
CA THR A 202 26.79 6.73 4.25
C THR A 202 25.64 6.01 3.59
N PRO A 203 25.27 6.34 2.32
CA PRO A 203 24.31 5.55 1.57
C PRO A 203 24.77 4.08 1.59
N VAL A 204 23.92 3.21 2.11
CA VAL A 204 24.27 1.79 2.22
C VAL A 204 23.91 1.13 0.90
N THR A 205 24.91 0.76 0.12
CA THR A 205 24.71 -0.07 -1.06
C THR A 205 24.23 -1.47 -0.67
N GLN A 206 23.56 -2.15 -1.56
CA GLN A 206 22.82 -3.44 -1.43
C GLN A 206 23.51 -4.56 -0.62
N THR A 207 24.74 -4.44 -0.22
CA THR A 207 25.52 -5.49 0.46
C THR A 207 25.40 -5.51 1.98
N PHE A 208 24.76 -4.52 2.60
CA PHE A 208 24.62 -4.45 4.05
C PHE A 208 23.21 -4.91 4.49
N ARG A 209 23.14 -6.00 5.24
CA ARG A 209 21.97 -6.28 6.07
C ARG A 209 21.86 -5.19 7.12
N MET A 210 20.86 -4.31 6.96
CA MET A 210 20.51 -3.36 8.00
C MET A 210 20.18 -4.11 9.29
N PRO A 211 20.62 -3.63 10.47
CA PRO A 211 20.24 -4.25 11.72
C PRO A 211 18.72 -4.33 11.82
N ALA A 212 18.19 -5.48 12.21
CA ALA A 212 16.75 -5.75 12.30
C ALA A 212 15.96 -4.76 13.18
N ARG A 213 16.65 -3.92 13.93
CA ARG A 213 16.08 -2.96 14.88
C ARG A 213 16.31 -1.49 14.51
N ALA A 214 17.07 -1.18 13.48
CA ALA A 214 17.29 0.20 13.08
C ALA A 214 16.25 0.60 12.03
N PRO A 215 15.55 1.74 12.17
CA PRO A 215 14.71 2.28 11.11
C PRO A 215 15.58 2.73 9.93
N TYR A 216 15.08 2.52 8.72
CA TYR A 216 15.77 2.96 7.51
C TYR A 216 14.77 3.34 6.42
N ILE A 217 15.22 4.09 5.44
CA ILE A 217 14.47 4.43 4.24
C ILE A 217 15.07 3.69 3.05
N VAL A 218 14.21 3.10 2.22
CA VAL A 218 14.54 2.62 0.87
C VAL A 218 14.00 3.65 -0.11
N HIS A 219 14.85 4.23 -0.91
CA HIS A 219 14.47 5.24 -1.87
C HIS A 219 14.85 4.83 -3.30
N LEU A 220 13.89 4.97 -4.21
CA LEU A 220 14.09 4.86 -5.64
C LEU A 220 13.61 6.16 -6.29
N TRP A 221 14.53 6.90 -6.93
CA TRP A 221 14.25 8.13 -7.68
C TRP A 221 13.22 7.94 -8.78
N ASN A 222 13.27 6.81 -9.39
CA ASN A 222 12.26 6.21 -10.25
C ASN A 222 12.39 4.71 -10.09
N VAL A 223 11.35 3.98 -10.44
CA VAL A 223 11.32 2.52 -10.22
C VAL A 223 12.38 1.74 -11.02
N ASN A 224 13.04 2.35 -12.01
CA ASN A 224 14.16 1.75 -12.75
C ASN A 224 15.52 2.03 -12.11
N SER A 225 15.61 2.94 -11.14
CA SER A 225 16.84 3.19 -10.42
C SER A 225 17.17 2.04 -9.47
N LEU A 226 18.43 1.94 -9.07
CA LEU A 226 18.81 1.05 -7.97
C LEU A 226 18.28 1.62 -6.65
N PRO A 227 17.77 0.78 -5.75
CA PRO A 227 17.35 1.24 -4.44
C PRO A 227 18.55 1.74 -3.64
N VAL A 228 18.39 2.90 -3.03
CA VAL A 228 19.35 3.48 -2.08
C VAL A 228 18.77 3.34 -0.69
N TYR A 229 19.59 2.88 0.25
CA TYR A 229 19.18 2.66 1.63
C TYR A 229 19.81 3.74 2.50
N TYR A 230 18.97 4.46 3.25
CA TYR A 230 19.39 5.50 4.19
C TYR A 230 19.07 5.05 5.61
N LYS A 231 20.03 5.10 6.52
CA LYS A 231 19.73 5.00 7.94
C LYS A 231 18.91 6.22 8.35
N MET A 232 17.86 6.03 9.11
CA MET A 232 17.06 7.13 9.60
C MET A 232 17.73 7.78 10.82
N ASP A 233 17.94 9.09 10.77
CA ASP A 233 18.51 9.90 11.85
C ASP A 233 17.62 11.12 12.12
N TRP A 234 17.69 11.69 13.34
CA TRP A 234 16.87 12.81 13.77
C TRP A 234 17.10 14.10 12.98
N ASN A 235 18.33 14.30 12.52
CA ASN A 235 18.75 15.49 11.81
C ASN A 235 18.80 15.32 10.30
N GLU A 236 18.44 14.13 9.82
CA GLU A 236 18.45 13.82 8.40
C GLU A 236 17.06 13.75 7.85
N HIS A 237 16.94 14.09 6.59
CA HIS A 237 15.72 14.05 5.84
C HIS A 237 15.99 13.67 4.39
N LEU A 238 15.01 13.06 3.77
CA LEU A 238 15.06 12.71 2.36
C LEU A 238 14.34 13.78 1.54
N VAL A 239 15.05 14.42 0.61
CA VAL A 239 14.46 15.35 -0.35
C VAL A 239 14.02 14.55 -1.59
N LEU A 240 12.75 14.60 -1.94
CA LEU A 240 12.20 13.93 -3.11
C LEU A 240 12.35 14.80 -4.36
N ARG A 241 12.18 14.19 -5.55
CA ARG A 241 12.27 14.88 -6.84
C ARG A 241 11.31 16.07 -6.97
N CYS A 242 10.14 15.98 -6.35
CA CYS A 242 9.14 17.05 -6.32
C CYS A 242 9.49 18.19 -5.35
N GLY A 243 10.60 18.10 -4.60
CA GLY A 243 11.03 19.07 -3.61
C GLY A 243 10.44 18.88 -2.21
N TRP A 244 9.49 17.96 -2.05
CA TRP A 244 8.99 17.62 -0.72
C TRP A 244 10.07 16.91 0.10
N VAL A 245 10.11 17.24 1.40
CA VAL A 245 11.08 16.71 2.35
C VAL A 245 10.40 15.71 3.26
N VAL A 246 10.81 14.45 3.20
CA VAL A 246 10.42 13.42 4.17
C VAL A 246 11.31 13.55 5.40
N GLU A 247 10.78 14.18 6.43
CA GLU A 247 11.49 14.41 7.69
C GLU A 247 11.55 13.15 8.53
N SER A 248 12.74 12.63 8.81
CA SER A 248 12.94 11.44 9.65
C SER A 248 12.34 11.59 11.05
N ASN A 249 12.33 12.80 11.61
CA ASN A 249 11.76 13.09 12.92
C ASN A 249 10.26 12.77 13.01
N ILE A 250 9.50 12.85 11.91
CA ILE A 250 8.07 12.46 11.86
C ILE A 250 7.93 10.99 12.27
N VAL A 251 8.77 10.12 11.74
CA VAL A 251 8.75 8.69 12.01
C VAL A 251 9.36 8.39 13.37
N LEU A 252 10.54 8.95 13.64
CA LEU A 252 11.31 8.69 14.86
C LEU A 252 10.55 9.10 16.12
N ASN A 253 9.83 10.24 16.09
CA ASN A 253 8.98 10.66 17.20
C ASN A 253 7.85 9.68 17.51
N ILE A 254 7.38 8.94 16.52
CA ILE A 254 6.30 7.96 16.72
C ILE A 254 6.88 6.66 17.29
N ILE A 255 7.96 6.15 16.68
CA ILE A 255 8.56 4.88 17.11
C ILE A 255 9.34 4.98 18.42
N SER A 256 9.78 6.18 18.84
CA SER A 256 10.43 6.38 20.14
C SER A 256 9.45 6.34 21.32
N GLN A 257 8.15 6.36 21.04
CA GLN A 257 7.09 6.23 22.05
C GLN A 257 6.63 4.77 22.24
N LEU A 258 7.24 3.82 21.50
CA LEU A 258 7.04 2.38 21.63
C LEU A 258 7.84 1.83 22.83
#